data_0a6f6e32aa98606e81599729fb8f2c2a
#
_entry.id   0a6f6e32aa98606e81599729fb8f2c2a
#
_cell.length_a   1.000
_cell.length_b   1.000
_cell.length_c   1.000
_cell.angle_alpha   90.00
_cell.angle_beta   90.00
_cell.angle_gamma   90.00
#
_symmetry.space_group_name_H-M   'P 1'
#
loop_
_entity.id
_entity.type
_entity.pdbx_description
1 polymer ?
#
loop_
_entity_poly.entity_id
_entity_poly.type
_entity_poly.pdbx_seq_one_letter_code
_entity_poly.pdbx_strand_id
1 'polypeptide(L)'
;MHNTVQIICASDKDRTILRGIFKNLGADAVFSLDLNDALAVFEKTRPAAVFAADGEEPPAEIQLREIKRVAPFIPVIPLLKRRDAERAVGLMKAGAFDCAHAPWTEEELRPLYRKALSLSGTSLDLDTTALRARRRGLAVTLAAFFAFSGFAGGFYYASVKLAVKPVNPDRFPLPYAHPTGLMVKKDSVLISDWYSQALYEHDIKNFMIRRVTSLPETTPVAMAFSADALWLAGAGGVIEKRLPDARYTVVSKTAAFAPAPDSACFDGLYFWTADARSGAIVKRMASDALPELKTFRYPGQKLSALTCDKRFLWAADPGLKALVKMSLDNPELIISKTELPEYASKTLNITALASAGGKIWFAGDDGGRGLAFRKNEPK
;
A
#
# COMPACT_ATOMS: atom_id res chain seq x y z
N MET A 1 5.19 -22.78 5.09
CA MET A 1 5.65 -21.49 4.55
C MET A 1 6.84 -21.05 5.38
N HIS A 2 7.96 -20.76 4.77
CA HIS A 2 9.22 -20.50 5.51
C HIS A 2 9.22 -19.07 6.06
N ASN A 3 9.32 -18.92 7.39
CA ASN A 3 9.54 -17.64 8.07
C ASN A 3 11.06 -17.29 8.00
N THR A 4 11.63 -17.38 6.81
CA THR A 4 13.04 -17.16 6.59
C THR A 4 13.35 -15.68 6.67
N VAL A 5 14.35 -15.28 7.45
CA VAL A 5 14.88 -13.93 7.49
C VAL A 5 16.34 -13.94 7.06
N GLN A 6 16.73 -12.92 6.31
CA GLN A 6 18.11 -12.71 5.91
C GLN A 6 18.77 -11.75 6.90
N ILE A 7 19.95 -12.11 7.41
CA ILE A 7 20.72 -11.27 8.33
C ILE A 7 22.09 -11.00 7.71
N ILE A 8 22.37 -9.75 7.42
CA ILE A 8 23.67 -9.29 6.88
C ILE A 8 24.49 -8.77 8.04
N CYS A 9 25.54 -9.48 8.39
CA CYS A 9 26.41 -9.12 9.53
C CYS A 9 27.76 -9.83 9.44
N ALA A 10 28.86 -9.09 9.28
CA ALA A 10 30.22 -9.63 9.23
C ALA A 10 30.75 -10.00 10.62
N SER A 11 30.29 -9.30 11.68
CA SER A 11 30.77 -9.53 13.05
C SER A 11 30.33 -10.87 13.62
N ASP A 12 31.25 -11.77 13.93
CA ASP A 12 30.97 -13.08 14.55
C ASP A 12 30.25 -12.97 15.89
N LYS A 13 30.66 -11.98 16.70
CA LYS A 13 30.04 -11.71 18.01
C LYS A 13 28.57 -11.33 17.84
N ASP A 14 28.29 -10.41 16.92
CA ASP A 14 26.93 -9.92 16.69
C ASP A 14 26.07 -11.01 16.05
N ARG A 15 26.62 -11.81 15.12
CA ARG A 15 25.92 -12.98 14.54
C ARG A 15 25.51 -14.00 15.61
N THR A 16 26.33 -14.24 16.60
CA THR A 16 26.04 -15.17 17.68
C THR A 16 24.86 -14.68 18.51
N ILE A 17 24.83 -13.39 18.85
CA ILE A 17 23.73 -12.74 19.56
C ILE A 17 22.43 -12.82 18.75
N LEU A 18 22.49 -12.37 17.49
CA LEU A 18 21.33 -12.35 16.60
C LEU A 18 20.79 -13.77 16.34
N ARG A 19 21.67 -14.76 16.19
CA ARG A 19 21.27 -16.16 16.03
C ARG A 19 20.46 -16.67 17.21
N GLY A 20 20.88 -16.33 18.44
CA GLY A 20 20.14 -16.68 19.66
C GLY A 20 18.74 -16.03 19.67
N ILE A 21 18.68 -14.73 19.36
CA ILE A 21 17.41 -14.00 19.36
C ILE A 21 16.45 -14.55 18.30
N PHE A 22 16.89 -14.68 17.04
CA PHE A 22 16.01 -15.16 15.96
C PHE A 22 15.58 -16.63 16.13
N LYS A 23 16.44 -17.44 16.74
CA LYS A 23 16.06 -18.81 17.15
C LYS A 23 14.91 -18.80 18.16
N ASN A 24 14.98 -17.93 19.17
CA ASN A 24 13.91 -17.77 20.17
C ASN A 24 12.62 -17.18 19.56
N LEU A 25 12.75 -16.36 18.51
CA LEU A 25 11.60 -15.83 17.75
C LEU A 25 10.98 -16.89 16.83
N GLY A 26 11.58 -18.09 16.70
CA GLY A 26 11.10 -19.13 15.79
C GLY A 26 11.33 -18.82 14.32
N ALA A 27 12.27 -17.93 14.01
CA ALA A 27 12.66 -17.55 12.67
C ALA A 27 13.70 -18.52 12.10
N ASP A 28 13.58 -18.81 10.81
CA ASP A 28 14.63 -19.49 10.04
C ASP A 28 15.60 -18.42 9.52
N ALA A 29 16.70 -18.18 10.27
CA ALA A 29 17.63 -17.09 10.01
C ALA A 29 18.79 -17.54 9.13
N VAL A 30 18.92 -16.95 7.94
CA VAL A 30 20.03 -17.13 7.02
C VAL A 30 21.00 -15.96 7.20
N PHE A 31 22.26 -16.26 7.48
CA PHE A 31 23.29 -15.26 7.72
C PHE A 31 24.19 -15.10 6.51
N SER A 32 24.42 -13.86 6.11
CA SER A 32 25.37 -13.46 5.10
C SER A 32 26.44 -12.54 5.69
N LEU A 33 27.66 -12.65 5.19
CA LEU A 33 28.78 -11.86 5.65
C LEU A 33 28.73 -10.44 5.10
N ASP A 34 28.29 -10.30 3.88
CA ASP A 34 28.20 -9.03 3.17
C ASP A 34 26.94 -8.96 2.27
N LEU A 35 26.77 -7.83 1.60
CA LEU A 35 25.65 -7.58 0.70
C LEU A 35 25.66 -8.54 -0.51
N ASN A 36 26.80 -8.83 -1.10
CA ASN A 36 26.89 -9.68 -2.30
C ASN A 36 26.48 -11.12 -1.97
N ASP A 37 26.97 -11.62 -0.84
CA ASP A 37 26.59 -12.93 -0.31
C ASP A 37 25.08 -12.99 -0.04
N ALA A 38 24.52 -11.95 0.55
CA ALA A 38 23.08 -11.85 0.78
C ALA A 38 22.29 -11.86 -0.53
N LEU A 39 22.67 -11.08 -1.52
CA LEU A 39 21.97 -10.99 -2.81
C LEU A 39 22.07 -12.32 -3.60
N ALA A 40 23.17 -13.05 -3.50
CA ALA A 40 23.35 -14.33 -4.17
C ALA A 40 22.37 -15.41 -3.69
N VAL A 41 21.93 -15.33 -2.45
CA VAL A 41 20.99 -16.31 -1.87
C VAL A 41 19.53 -15.86 -1.90
N PHE A 42 19.25 -14.59 -2.25
CA PHE A 42 17.90 -14.01 -2.25
C PHE A 42 16.88 -14.79 -3.09
N GLU A 43 17.26 -15.22 -4.30
CA GLU A 43 16.36 -15.98 -5.20
C GLU A 43 16.01 -17.34 -4.61
N LYS A 44 16.92 -17.96 -3.87
CA LYS A 44 16.72 -19.27 -3.28
C LYS A 44 15.95 -19.19 -1.96
N THR A 45 16.29 -18.22 -1.11
CA THR A 45 15.73 -18.11 0.24
C THR A 45 14.40 -17.35 0.27
N ARG A 46 14.19 -16.39 -0.64
CA ARG A 46 13.03 -15.49 -0.67
C ARG A 46 12.66 -15.03 0.73
N PRO A 47 13.55 -14.33 1.43
CA PRO A 47 13.36 -14.01 2.83
C PRO A 47 12.15 -13.09 3.02
N ALA A 48 11.45 -13.26 4.14
CA ALA A 48 10.31 -12.43 4.52
C ALA A 48 10.74 -11.04 5.01
N ALA A 49 11.97 -10.91 5.52
CA ALA A 49 12.57 -9.65 5.95
C ALA A 49 14.10 -9.73 5.90
N VAL A 50 14.75 -8.57 5.81
CA VAL A 50 16.21 -8.44 5.89
C VAL A 50 16.57 -7.58 7.09
N PHE A 51 17.50 -8.06 7.90
CA PHE A 51 18.14 -7.32 8.98
C PHE A 51 19.60 -7.06 8.60
N ALA A 52 19.99 -5.80 8.46
CA ALA A 52 21.31 -5.42 7.94
C ALA A 52 22.10 -4.61 8.99
N ALA A 53 23.26 -5.11 9.42
CA ALA A 53 24.08 -4.40 10.39
C ALA A 53 24.68 -3.13 9.79
N ASP A 54 24.49 -2.00 10.49
CA ASP A 54 25.07 -0.71 10.14
C ASP A 54 26.56 -0.66 10.55
N GLY A 55 27.35 0.09 9.76
CA GLY A 55 28.79 0.20 9.97
C GLY A 55 29.60 -0.89 9.28
N GLU A 56 29.00 -1.64 8.38
CA GLU A 56 29.63 -2.59 7.46
C GLU A 56 29.85 -1.96 6.08
N GLU A 57 30.78 -2.47 5.29
CA GLU A 57 30.91 -2.06 3.88
C GLU A 57 30.04 -2.95 2.96
N PRO A 58 29.29 -2.35 2.07
CA PRO A 58 29.02 -0.92 1.86
C PRO A 58 28.09 -0.31 2.94
N PRO A 59 28.08 1.03 3.09
CA PRO A 59 27.22 1.72 4.06
C PRO A 59 25.76 1.30 3.98
N ALA A 60 25.03 1.37 5.11
CA ALA A 60 23.65 0.86 5.21
C ALA A 60 22.71 1.46 4.18
N GLU A 61 22.89 2.72 3.73
CA GLU A 61 22.11 3.33 2.67
C GLU A 61 22.31 2.66 1.31
N ILE A 62 23.54 2.26 1.02
CA ILE A 62 23.85 1.54 -0.22
C ILE A 62 23.31 0.12 -0.15
N GLN A 63 23.49 -0.56 0.98
CA GLN A 63 22.89 -1.87 1.20
C GLN A 63 21.38 -1.84 1.01
N LEU A 64 20.71 -0.87 1.62
CA LEU A 64 19.28 -0.66 1.53
C LEU A 64 18.82 -0.43 0.08
N ARG A 65 19.53 0.44 -0.66
CA ARG A 65 19.23 0.73 -2.07
C ARG A 65 19.36 -0.52 -2.95
N GLU A 66 20.46 -1.27 -2.80
CA GLU A 66 20.70 -2.46 -3.61
C GLU A 66 19.71 -3.59 -3.27
N ILE A 67 19.40 -3.79 -2.01
CA ILE A 67 18.38 -4.77 -1.60
C ILE A 67 17.02 -4.36 -2.18
N LYS A 68 16.65 -3.08 -2.08
CA LYS A 68 15.39 -2.57 -2.64
C LYS A 68 15.33 -2.63 -4.16
N ARG A 69 16.47 -2.56 -4.84
CA ARG A 69 16.56 -2.72 -6.31
C ARG A 69 16.19 -4.14 -6.75
N VAL A 70 16.64 -5.15 -5.99
CA VAL A 70 16.41 -6.57 -6.30
C VAL A 70 15.07 -7.04 -5.74
N ALA A 71 14.72 -6.59 -4.55
CA ALA A 71 13.52 -6.99 -3.82
C ALA A 71 12.83 -5.77 -3.19
N PRO A 72 12.09 -4.96 -3.98
CA PRO A 72 11.54 -3.67 -3.56
C PRO A 72 10.61 -3.73 -2.33
N PHE A 73 10.04 -4.90 -2.06
CA PHE A 73 8.98 -5.09 -1.04
C PHE A 73 9.46 -5.75 0.23
N ILE A 74 10.64 -6.33 0.20
CA ILE A 74 11.18 -6.95 1.41
C ILE A 74 11.38 -5.85 2.46
N PRO A 75 10.80 -5.97 3.65
CA PRO A 75 11.12 -5.09 4.77
C PRO A 75 12.61 -5.19 5.08
N VAL A 76 13.31 -4.06 5.05
CA VAL A 76 14.73 -3.96 5.42
C VAL A 76 14.81 -3.18 6.70
N ILE A 77 15.42 -3.79 7.74
CA ILE A 77 15.55 -3.24 9.08
C ILE A 77 17.05 -3.10 9.37
N PRO A 78 17.63 -1.89 9.27
CA PRO A 78 18.99 -1.62 9.71
C PRO A 78 19.18 -1.86 11.21
N LEU A 79 20.26 -2.52 11.57
CA LEU A 79 20.67 -2.82 12.93
C LEU A 79 21.78 -1.84 13.33
N LEU A 80 21.42 -0.75 14.00
CA LEU A 80 22.33 0.31 14.39
C LEU A 80 23.14 -0.07 15.62
N LYS A 81 24.45 0.18 15.60
CA LYS A 81 25.36 -0.10 16.73
C LYS A 81 25.26 0.92 17.88
N ARG A 82 24.64 2.07 17.63
CA ARG A 82 24.40 3.15 18.62
C ARG A 82 23.02 3.74 18.43
N ARG A 83 22.46 4.29 19.49
CA ARG A 83 21.23 5.10 19.40
C ARG A 83 21.59 6.43 18.77
N ASP A 84 21.26 6.57 17.50
CA ASP A 84 21.47 7.77 16.70
C ASP A 84 20.16 8.06 15.96
N ALA A 85 19.43 9.05 16.47
CA ALA A 85 18.12 9.41 15.92
C ALA A 85 18.24 10.04 14.51
N GLU A 86 19.31 10.80 14.26
CA GLU A 86 19.54 11.44 12.96
C GLU A 86 19.87 10.38 11.90
N ARG A 87 20.71 9.43 12.26
CA ARG A 87 21.05 8.28 11.43
C ARG A 87 19.81 7.43 11.11
N ALA A 88 18.99 7.11 12.13
CA ALA A 88 17.77 6.35 11.95
C ALA A 88 16.80 7.06 11.01
N VAL A 89 16.59 8.38 11.19
CA VAL A 89 15.74 9.19 10.30
C VAL A 89 16.29 9.21 8.86
N GLY A 90 17.60 9.30 8.69
CA GLY A 90 18.25 9.22 7.39
C GLY A 90 17.96 7.90 6.68
N LEU A 91 18.11 6.77 7.38
CA LEU A 91 17.82 5.43 6.85
C LEU A 91 16.32 5.22 6.56
N MET A 92 15.44 5.75 7.41
CA MET A 92 14.01 5.72 7.14
C MET A 92 13.65 6.50 5.86
N LYS A 93 14.25 7.68 5.66
CA LYS A 93 14.11 8.44 4.41
C LYS A 93 14.68 7.70 3.18
N ALA A 94 15.71 6.90 3.37
CA ALA A 94 16.28 6.05 2.33
C ALA A 94 15.45 4.79 2.02
N GLY A 95 14.35 4.56 2.77
CA GLY A 95 13.41 3.47 2.54
C GLY A 95 13.56 2.27 3.48
N ALA A 96 14.26 2.42 4.61
CA ALA A 96 14.22 1.40 5.66
C ALA A 96 12.79 1.22 6.18
N PHE A 97 12.46 -0.02 6.52
CA PHE A 97 11.14 -0.34 7.08
C PHE A 97 11.01 0.14 8.52
N ASP A 98 12.05 -0.03 9.29
CA ASP A 98 12.21 0.41 10.67
C ASP A 98 13.71 0.30 11.03
N CYS A 99 14.13 0.70 12.23
CA CYS A 99 15.50 0.55 12.69
C CYS A 99 15.54 -0.07 14.10
N ALA A 100 16.50 -0.95 14.36
CA ALA A 100 16.77 -1.48 15.69
C ALA A 100 18.14 -0.99 16.19
N HIS A 101 18.30 -0.85 17.52
CA HIS A 101 19.50 -0.29 18.13
C HIS A 101 20.18 -1.30 19.04
N ALA A 102 21.51 -1.30 19.06
CA ALA A 102 22.23 -2.12 20.03
C ALA A 102 22.13 -1.51 21.46
N PRO A 103 22.13 -2.34 22.53
CA PRO A 103 22.20 -3.81 22.52
C PRO A 103 20.88 -4.42 22.04
N TRP A 104 20.95 -5.24 20.98
CA TRP A 104 19.76 -5.88 20.45
C TRP A 104 19.23 -6.92 21.43
N THR A 105 17.94 -6.82 21.72
CA THR A 105 17.22 -7.76 22.60
C THR A 105 16.06 -8.41 21.86
N GLU A 106 15.60 -9.52 22.38
CA GLU A 106 14.42 -10.18 21.85
C GLU A 106 13.17 -9.29 21.94
N GLU A 107 13.05 -8.50 23.01
CA GLU A 107 11.94 -7.58 23.22
C GLU A 107 11.88 -6.48 22.16
N GLU A 108 13.03 -5.96 21.73
CA GLU A 108 13.13 -4.93 20.70
C GLU A 108 12.91 -5.51 19.29
N LEU A 109 13.53 -6.67 18.99
CA LEU A 109 13.44 -7.25 17.66
C LEU A 109 12.10 -7.99 17.39
N ARG A 110 11.43 -8.50 18.41
CA ARG A 110 10.16 -9.22 18.28
C ARG A 110 9.06 -8.40 17.58
N PRO A 111 8.75 -7.14 17.98
CA PRO A 111 7.72 -6.34 17.32
C PRO A 111 8.10 -6.01 15.88
N LEU A 112 9.37 -5.69 15.60
CA LEU A 112 9.86 -5.40 14.26
C LEU A 112 9.74 -6.62 13.33
N TYR A 113 10.16 -7.78 13.82
CA TYR A 113 10.03 -9.04 13.09
C TYR A 113 8.56 -9.37 12.79
N ARG A 114 7.66 -9.28 13.79
CA ARG A 114 6.23 -9.52 13.59
C ARG A 114 5.61 -8.56 12.58
N LYS A 115 5.94 -7.27 12.68
CA LYS A 115 5.47 -6.24 11.77
C LYS A 115 5.96 -6.49 10.33
N ALA A 116 7.22 -6.90 10.17
CA ALA A 116 7.78 -7.24 8.88
C ALA A 116 7.11 -8.47 8.26
N LEU A 117 6.85 -9.52 9.05
CA LEU A 117 6.14 -10.72 8.59
C LEU A 117 4.69 -10.42 8.19
N SER A 118 4.00 -9.51 8.88
CA SER A 118 2.61 -9.16 8.55
C SER A 118 2.50 -8.54 7.16
N LEU A 119 3.55 -7.86 6.69
CA LEU A 119 3.62 -7.30 5.33
C LEU A 119 3.96 -8.35 4.27
N SER A 120 4.73 -9.37 4.63
CA SER A 120 5.11 -10.43 3.67
C SER A 120 4.03 -11.49 3.47
N GLY A 121 2.86 -11.36 4.09
CA GLY A 121 1.76 -12.32 3.99
C GLY A 121 1.99 -13.63 4.76
N THR A 122 3.07 -13.72 5.57
CA THR A 122 3.44 -14.91 6.33
C THR A 122 3.03 -14.86 7.81
N SER A 123 2.16 -13.92 8.20
CA SER A 123 1.78 -13.65 9.59
C SER A 123 0.89 -14.71 10.25
N LEU A 124 0.55 -15.81 9.57
CA LEU A 124 -0.43 -16.77 10.07
C LEU A 124 0.11 -17.88 10.98
N ASP A 125 1.44 -18.04 11.11
CA ASP A 125 1.99 -19.23 11.80
C ASP A 125 2.60 -19.00 13.20
N LEU A 126 2.65 -17.76 13.72
CA LEU A 126 3.27 -17.49 15.02
C LEU A 126 2.39 -17.83 16.24
N ASP A 127 1.08 -18.05 16.03
CA ASP A 127 0.15 -18.40 17.12
C ASP A 127 -0.21 -19.89 17.18
N THR A 128 0.38 -20.73 16.30
CA THR A 128 -0.01 -22.17 16.22
C THR A 128 0.46 -23.00 17.42
N THR A 129 1.53 -22.61 18.11
CA THR A 129 1.96 -23.31 19.32
C THR A 129 1.06 -23.01 20.52
N ALA A 130 0.65 -21.75 20.68
CA ALA A 130 -0.33 -21.36 21.71
C ALA A 130 -1.72 -21.92 21.40
N LEU A 131 -2.11 -21.95 20.13
CA LEU A 131 -3.37 -22.56 19.67
C LEU A 131 -3.36 -24.10 19.77
N ARG A 132 -2.23 -24.78 19.54
CA ARG A 132 -2.13 -26.25 19.74
C ARG A 132 -2.19 -26.64 21.20
N ALA A 133 -1.56 -25.88 22.10
CA ALA A 133 -1.68 -26.11 23.55
C ALA A 133 -3.12 -25.84 24.04
N ARG A 134 -3.77 -24.79 23.53
CA ARG A 134 -5.18 -24.47 23.84
C ARG A 134 -6.17 -25.45 23.21
N ARG A 135 -5.89 -26.01 22.01
CA ARG A 135 -6.71 -27.07 21.39
C ARG A 135 -6.63 -28.39 22.13
N ARG A 136 -5.48 -28.76 22.70
CA ARG A 136 -5.38 -29.99 23.52
C ARG A 136 -6.14 -29.87 24.85
N GLY A 137 -6.05 -28.70 25.51
CA GLY A 137 -6.86 -28.41 26.68
C GLY A 137 -8.37 -28.35 26.37
N LEU A 138 -8.75 -27.73 25.25
CA LEU A 138 -10.13 -27.61 24.81
C LEU A 138 -10.73 -28.95 24.37
N ALA A 139 -9.92 -29.83 23.74
CA ALA A 139 -10.36 -31.15 23.33
C ALA A 139 -10.69 -32.06 24.52
N VAL A 140 -9.93 -31.95 25.61
CA VAL A 140 -10.19 -32.72 26.85
C VAL A 140 -11.42 -32.18 27.59
N THR A 141 -11.61 -30.85 27.65
CA THR A 141 -12.81 -30.24 28.24
C THR A 141 -14.06 -30.43 27.39
N LEU A 142 -13.93 -30.43 26.06
CA LEU A 142 -15.07 -30.72 25.17
C LEU A 142 -15.47 -32.19 25.21
N ALA A 143 -14.54 -33.14 25.32
CA ALA A 143 -14.86 -34.55 25.47
C ALA A 143 -15.62 -34.81 26.79
N ALA A 144 -15.28 -34.11 27.88
CA ALA A 144 -16.01 -34.18 29.15
C ALA A 144 -17.40 -33.52 29.09
N PHE A 145 -17.55 -32.46 28.26
CA PHE A 145 -18.81 -31.75 28.09
C PHE A 145 -19.81 -32.51 27.17
N PHE A 146 -19.29 -33.19 26.14
CA PHE A 146 -20.13 -34.00 25.23
C PHE A 146 -20.72 -35.25 25.88
N ALA A 147 -20.11 -35.75 26.97
CA ALA A 147 -20.67 -36.84 27.75
C ALA A 147 -21.88 -36.40 28.61
N PHE A 148 -22.10 -35.11 28.80
CA PHE A 148 -23.15 -34.61 29.72
C PHE A 148 -24.31 -33.84 29.07
N SER A 149 -24.23 -33.46 27.76
CA SER A 149 -25.29 -32.66 27.16
C SER A 149 -25.50 -32.91 25.67
N GLY A 150 -26.10 -34.01 25.32
CA GLY A 150 -26.48 -34.36 23.92
C GLY A 150 -27.56 -33.50 23.29
N PHE A 151 -28.07 -32.45 23.92
CA PHE A 151 -29.15 -31.62 23.37
C PHE A 151 -28.87 -30.13 23.26
N ALA A 152 -27.91 -29.57 23.99
CA ALA A 152 -27.57 -28.12 23.92
C ALA A 152 -26.51 -27.77 22.87
N GLY A 153 -25.77 -28.76 22.36
CA GLY A 153 -24.65 -28.54 21.41
C GLY A 153 -25.07 -28.17 20.00
N GLY A 154 -26.25 -28.55 19.56
CA GLY A 154 -26.75 -28.26 18.22
C GLY A 154 -27.09 -26.76 18.01
N PHE A 155 -27.56 -26.09 19.05
CA PHE A 155 -27.96 -24.69 18.98
C PHE A 155 -26.77 -23.72 19.03
N TYR A 156 -25.71 -24.09 19.75
CA TYR A 156 -24.50 -23.28 19.86
C TYR A 156 -23.66 -23.35 18.55
N TYR A 157 -23.63 -24.50 17.91
CA TYR A 157 -22.92 -24.69 16.63
C TYR A 157 -23.58 -23.91 15.47
N ALA A 158 -24.90 -23.79 15.52
CA ALA A 158 -25.63 -22.98 14.54
C ALA A 158 -25.41 -21.48 14.73
N SER A 159 -25.30 -20.98 15.96
CA SER A 159 -25.10 -19.57 16.25
C SER A 159 -23.66 -19.08 15.97
N VAL A 160 -22.65 -19.95 16.09
CA VAL A 160 -21.25 -19.58 15.75
C VAL A 160 -21.01 -19.55 14.23
N LYS A 161 -21.72 -20.33 13.42
CA LYS A 161 -21.66 -20.27 11.96
C LYS A 161 -22.30 -19.01 11.37
N LEU A 162 -23.15 -18.31 12.13
CA LEU A 162 -23.82 -17.09 11.67
C LEU A 162 -23.02 -15.80 11.88
N ALA A 163 -21.83 -15.85 12.49
CA ALA A 163 -21.00 -14.69 12.77
C ALA A 163 -19.86 -14.45 11.75
N VAL A 164 -19.81 -15.17 10.64
CA VAL A 164 -18.97 -14.75 9.52
C VAL A 164 -19.67 -13.56 8.89
N LYS A 165 -19.21 -12.34 9.23
CA LYS A 165 -19.65 -11.13 8.52
C LYS A 165 -19.45 -11.41 7.03
N PRO A 166 -20.49 -11.27 6.20
CA PRO A 166 -20.36 -11.47 4.77
C PRO A 166 -19.24 -10.54 4.29
N VAL A 167 -18.18 -11.12 3.73
CA VAL A 167 -17.14 -10.33 3.08
C VAL A 167 -17.82 -9.58 1.94
N ASN A 168 -17.88 -8.25 2.03
CA ASN A 168 -18.47 -7.46 0.97
C ASN A 168 -17.59 -7.65 -0.29
N PRO A 169 -18.12 -8.27 -1.36
CA PRO A 169 -17.34 -8.60 -2.56
C PRO A 169 -16.81 -7.37 -3.30
N ASP A 170 -17.25 -6.19 -2.91
CA ASP A 170 -16.86 -4.91 -3.50
C ASP A 170 -16.01 -4.04 -2.56
N ARG A 171 -15.46 -4.61 -1.46
CA ARG A 171 -14.61 -3.91 -0.51
C ARG A 171 -13.33 -4.71 -0.25
N PHE A 172 -12.17 -4.10 -0.48
CA PHE A 172 -10.87 -4.74 -0.47
C PHE A 172 -9.92 -4.02 0.48
N PRO A 173 -9.51 -4.62 1.61
CA PRO A 173 -8.44 -4.07 2.43
C PRO A 173 -7.13 -4.12 1.65
N LEU A 174 -6.37 -3.01 1.70
CA LEU A 174 -5.05 -2.92 1.08
C LEU A 174 -3.96 -3.23 2.11
N PRO A 175 -2.87 -3.90 1.72
CA PRO A 175 -1.74 -4.17 2.62
C PRO A 175 -0.82 -2.96 2.83
N TYR A 176 -1.16 -1.80 2.30
CA TYR A 176 -0.48 -0.51 2.44
C TYR A 176 -1.51 0.57 2.82
N ALA A 177 -1.06 1.66 3.45
CA ALA A 177 -1.96 2.57 4.16
C ALA A 177 -2.35 3.82 3.38
N HIS A 178 -1.53 4.26 2.41
CA HIS A 178 -1.63 5.60 1.85
C HIS A 178 -1.80 5.62 0.32
N PRO A 179 -2.87 5.03 -0.22
CA PRO A 179 -3.15 5.06 -1.64
C PRO A 179 -3.40 6.50 -2.11
N THR A 180 -2.88 6.87 -3.29
CA THR A 180 -2.99 8.24 -3.84
C THR A 180 -3.43 8.29 -5.28
N GLY A 181 -3.31 7.19 -6.02
CA GLY A 181 -3.77 7.09 -7.39
C GLY A 181 -4.38 5.73 -7.64
N LEU A 182 -5.39 5.70 -8.49
CA LEU A 182 -6.13 4.48 -8.83
C LEU A 182 -6.38 4.44 -10.33
N MET A 183 -6.14 3.28 -10.93
CA MET A 183 -6.45 3.01 -12.32
C MET A 183 -6.95 1.59 -12.49
N VAL A 184 -7.93 1.41 -13.35
CA VAL A 184 -8.50 0.09 -13.67
C VAL A 184 -8.14 -0.28 -15.11
N LYS A 185 -7.47 -1.43 -15.27
CA LYS A 185 -7.20 -2.08 -16.55
C LYS A 185 -8.23 -3.19 -16.79
N LYS A 186 -8.10 -3.87 -17.93
CA LYS A 186 -9.02 -4.95 -18.31
C LYS A 186 -9.12 -6.06 -17.25
N ASP A 187 -8.01 -6.44 -16.66
CA ASP A 187 -7.87 -7.59 -15.75
C ASP A 187 -7.12 -7.28 -14.44
N SER A 188 -6.73 -6.03 -14.25
CA SER A 188 -6.01 -5.58 -13.07
C SER A 188 -6.40 -4.17 -12.63
N VAL A 189 -6.11 -3.88 -11.37
CA VAL A 189 -6.25 -2.54 -10.76
C VAL A 189 -4.87 -2.09 -10.33
N LEU A 190 -4.45 -0.92 -10.77
CA LEU A 190 -3.18 -0.32 -10.38
C LEU A 190 -3.47 0.77 -9.34
N ILE A 191 -2.76 0.71 -8.21
CA ILE A 191 -2.87 1.68 -7.13
C ILE A 191 -1.47 2.19 -6.78
N SER A 192 -1.28 3.50 -6.70
CA SER A 192 -0.06 4.09 -6.16
C SER A 192 -0.20 4.33 -4.66
N ASP A 193 0.91 4.16 -3.95
CA ASP A 193 1.01 4.50 -2.53
C ASP A 193 2.17 5.46 -2.34
N TRP A 194 1.90 6.62 -1.72
CA TRP A 194 2.90 7.67 -1.59
C TRP A 194 3.97 7.35 -0.54
N TYR A 195 3.62 6.58 0.48
CA TYR A 195 4.55 6.26 1.56
C TYR A 195 5.57 5.22 1.14
N SER A 196 5.13 4.14 0.49
CA SER A 196 6.01 3.10 -0.05
C SER A 196 6.67 3.49 -1.37
N GLN A 197 6.27 4.61 -1.97
CA GLN A 197 6.75 5.07 -3.28
C GLN A 197 6.66 3.94 -4.32
N ALA A 198 5.50 3.33 -4.43
CA ALA A 198 5.29 2.15 -5.27
C ALA A 198 3.95 2.15 -5.99
N LEU A 199 3.91 1.41 -7.09
CA LEU A 199 2.71 1.03 -7.83
C LEU A 199 2.38 -0.43 -7.53
N TYR A 200 1.19 -0.69 -7.02
CA TYR A 200 0.66 -2.02 -6.74
C TYR A 200 -0.34 -2.42 -7.81
N GLU A 201 -0.04 -3.48 -8.54
CA GLU A 201 -0.96 -4.05 -9.52
C GLU A 201 -1.69 -5.25 -8.91
N HIS A 202 -2.99 -5.09 -8.73
CA HIS A 202 -3.87 -6.10 -8.16
C HIS A 202 -4.66 -6.84 -9.23
N ASP A 203 -4.94 -8.10 -9.01
CA ASP A 203 -5.92 -8.85 -9.80
C ASP A 203 -7.32 -8.26 -9.59
N ILE A 204 -8.06 -8.02 -10.67
CA ILE A 204 -9.39 -7.37 -10.58
C ILE A 204 -10.46 -8.24 -9.92
N LYS A 205 -10.27 -9.57 -9.88
CA LYS A 205 -11.27 -10.54 -9.37
C LYS A 205 -11.11 -10.78 -7.87
N ASN A 206 -9.88 -11.08 -7.43
CA ASN A 206 -9.58 -11.46 -6.05
C ASN A 206 -8.77 -10.41 -5.27
N PHE A 207 -8.37 -9.33 -5.94
CA PHE A 207 -7.60 -8.21 -5.39
C PHE A 207 -6.23 -8.58 -4.81
N MET A 208 -5.70 -9.75 -5.18
CA MET A 208 -4.34 -10.15 -4.81
C MET A 208 -3.32 -9.35 -5.61
N ILE A 209 -2.20 -9.01 -4.99
CA ILE A 209 -1.11 -8.30 -5.65
C ILE A 209 -0.46 -9.25 -6.67
N ARG A 210 -0.44 -8.82 -7.93
CA ARG A 210 0.25 -9.50 -9.03
C ARG A 210 1.67 -9.00 -9.20
N ARG A 211 1.84 -7.70 -9.03
CA ARG A 211 3.13 -7.01 -9.22
C ARG A 211 3.17 -5.74 -8.39
N VAL A 212 4.36 -5.40 -8.00
CA VAL A 212 4.65 -4.11 -7.40
C VAL A 212 5.88 -3.51 -8.09
N THR A 213 5.82 -2.23 -8.39
CA THR A 213 6.89 -1.49 -9.05
C THR A 213 7.30 -0.34 -8.15
N SER A 214 8.56 -0.34 -7.72
CA SER A 214 9.11 0.76 -6.91
C SER A 214 9.34 2.01 -7.75
N LEU A 215 9.13 3.17 -7.12
CA LEU A 215 9.32 4.50 -7.68
C LEU A 215 10.27 5.31 -6.80
N PRO A 216 11.55 4.94 -6.69
CA PRO A 216 12.46 5.47 -5.67
C PRO A 216 12.70 6.98 -5.77
N GLU A 217 12.46 7.58 -6.94
CA GLU A 217 12.67 9.01 -7.18
C GLU A 217 11.36 9.82 -7.21
N THR A 218 10.22 9.16 -7.04
CA THR A 218 8.92 9.82 -7.21
C THR A 218 7.98 9.44 -6.07
N THR A 219 7.58 10.42 -5.28
CA THR A 219 6.48 10.25 -4.31
C THR A 219 5.16 10.46 -5.04
N PRO A 220 4.43 9.39 -5.41
CA PRO A 220 3.25 9.51 -6.26
C PRO A 220 2.09 10.11 -5.49
N VAL A 221 1.42 11.11 -6.05
CA VAL A 221 0.25 11.78 -5.44
C VAL A 221 -1.00 11.69 -6.30
N ALA A 222 -0.86 11.52 -7.61
CA ALA A 222 -1.97 11.31 -8.52
C ALA A 222 -1.56 10.48 -9.74
N MET A 223 -2.53 9.87 -10.40
CA MET A 223 -2.30 8.98 -11.54
C MET A 223 -3.39 9.14 -12.58
N ALA A 224 -3.00 9.20 -13.85
CA ALA A 224 -3.91 9.16 -14.99
C ALA A 224 -3.37 8.21 -16.06
N PHE A 225 -4.23 7.71 -16.91
CA PHE A 225 -3.83 6.85 -18.03
C PHE A 225 -4.42 7.38 -19.34
N SER A 226 -3.55 7.64 -20.31
CA SER A 226 -3.92 7.79 -21.70
C SER A 226 -3.76 6.46 -22.45
N ALA A 227 -4.18 6.39 -23.70
CA ALA A 227 -4.17 5.15 -24.46
C ALA A 227 -2.77 4.48 -24.50
N ASP A 228 -1.71 5.25 -24.40
CA ASP A 228 -0.32 4.86 -24.66
C ASP A 228 0.62 5.07 -23.44
N ALA A 229 0.18 5.76 -22.39
CA ALA A 229 1.06 6.13 -21.29
C ALA A 229 0.36 6.21 -19.93
N LEU A 230 1.11 5.89 -18.87
CA LEU A 230 0.80 6.23 -17.51
C LEU A 230 1.36 7.63 -17.21
N TRP A 231 0.52 8.51 -16.71
CA TRP A 231 0.91 9.82 -16.19
C TRP A 231 0.89 9.77 -14.67
N LEU A 232 2.02 10.07 -14.06
CA LEU A 232 2.22 9.98 -12.62
C LEU A 232 2.64 11.34 -12.08
N ALA A 233 1.80 11.95 -11.27
CA ALA A 233 2.14 13.19 -10.58
C ALA A 233 2.92 12.88 -9.30
N GLY A 234 4.06 13.55 -9.13
CA GLY A 234 4.86 13.51 -7.91
C GLY A 234 4.51 14.65 -6.96
N ALA A 235 4.79 14.49 -5.66
CA ALA A 235 4.56 15.49 -4.62
C ALA A 235 5.27 16.84 -4.89
N GLY A 236 6.36 16.84 -5.67
CA GLY A 236 7.04 18.04 -6.15
C GLY A 236 6.35 18.77 -7.32
N GLY A 237 5.16 18.31 -7.74
CA GLY A 237 4.39 18.92 -8.84
C GLY A 237 4.81 18.50 -10.23
N VAL A 238 5.88 17.73 -10.39
CA VAL A 238 6.30 17.19 -11.69
C VAL A 238 5.37 16.03 -12.07
N ILE A 239 4.87 16.03 -13.30
CA ILE A 239 4.12 14.91 -13.85
C ILE A 239 5.03 14.16 -14.81
N GLU A 240 5.20 12.88 -14.58
CA GLU A 240 6.00 11.99 -15.40
C GLU A 240 5.12 11.20 -16.34
N LYS A 241 5.43 11.24 -17.63
CA LYS A 241 4.87 10.34 -18.63
C LYS A 241 5.69 9.05 -18.67
N ARG A 242 5.06 7.93 -18.46
CA ARG A 242 5.71 6.61 -18.36
C ARG A 242 5.10 5.62 -19.34
N LEU A 243 5.92 4.77 -19.92
CA LEU A 243 5.45 3.67 -20.76
C LEU A 243 4.67 2.65 -19.92
N PRO A 244 3.65 1.99 -20.47
CA PRO A 244 2.93 0.91 -19.79
C PRO A 244 3.69 -0.43 -19.84
N ASP A 245 5.03 -0.37 -19.77
CA ASP A 245 5.91 -1.53 -19.73
C ASP A 245 6.01 -2.12 -18.32
N ALA A 246 6.83 -3.16 -18.15
CA ALA A 246 7.00 -3.84 -16.88
C ALA A 246 7.62 -2.95 -15.78
N ARG A 247 8.32 -1.87 -16.16
CA ARG A 247 9.03 -0.97 -15.21
C ARG A 247 8.40 0.41 -15.12
N TYR A 248 7.40 0.70 -15.94
CA TYR A 248 6.83 2.05 -16.10
C TYR A 248 7.95 3.07 -16.37
N THR A 249 8.74 2.80 -17.42
CA THR A 249 9.90 3.60 -17.81
C THR A 249 9.49 5.04 -18.09
N VAL A 250 10.18 6.01 -17.50
CA VAL A 250 9.94 7.45 -17.72
C VAL A 250 10.36 7.83 -19.13
N VAL A 251 9.43 8.48 -19.87
CA VAL A 251 9.67 8.99 -21.23
C VAL A 251 9.92 10.49 -21.22
N SER A 252 9.07 11.21 -20.47
CA SER A 252 9.20 12.65 -20.34
C SER A 252 8.72 13.13 -18.98
N LYS A 253 9.10 14.35 -18.60
CA LYS A 253 8.69 15.02 -17.37
C LYS A 253 8.24 16.44 -17.71
N THR A 254 7.13 16.88 -17.10
CA THR A 254 6.70 18.28 -17.20
C THR A 254 7.58 19.18 -16.34
N ALA A 255 7.44 20.51 -16.51
CA ALA A 255 7.81 21.44 -15.46
C ALA A 255 6.97 21.18 -14.19
N ALA A 256 7.47 21.57 -13.03
CA ALA A 256 6.72 21.43 -11.79
C ALA A 256 5.50 22.36 -11.79
N PHE A 257 4.33 21.82 -11.49
CA PHE A 257 3.12 22.59 -11.25
C PHE A 257 3.08 23.07 -9.80
N ALA A 258 2.63 24.29 -9.58
CA ALA A 258 2.42 24.87 -8.27
C ALA A 258 0.99 25.42 -8.18
N PRO A 259 0.09 24.83 -7.36
CA PRO A 259 0.32 23.67 -6.49
C PRO A 259 0.47 22.34 -7.25
N ALA A 260 1.08 21.35 -6.59
CA ALA A 260 1.11 19.97 -7.10
C ALA A 260 -0.31 19.40 -7.15
N PRO A 261 -0.72 18.75 -8.25
CA PRO A 261 -2.07 18.17 -8.33
C PRO A 261 -2.22 16.94 -7.44
N ASP A 262 -3.33 16.87 -6.71
CA ASP A 262 -3.70 15.71 -5.86
C ASP A 262 -4.52 14.67 -6.63
N SER A 263 -5.05 15.02 -7.80
CA SER A 263 -5.80 14.12 -8.67
C SER A 263 -5.51 14.42 -10.13
N ALA A 264 -5.58 13.37 -10.95
CA ALA A 264 -5.43 13.50 -12.40
C ALA A 264 -6.28 12.45 -13.12
N CYS A 265 -6.81 12.81 -14.29
CA CYS A 265 -7.47 11.88 -15.19
C CYS A 265 -7.39 12.34 -16.65
N PHE A 266 -7.70 11.43 -17.59
CA PHE A 266 -7.75 11.69 -19.02
C PHE A 266 -9.13 11.28 -19.57
N ASP A 267 -9.85 12.22 -20.19
CA ASP A 267 -11.20 12.01 -20.69
C ASP A 267 -11.26 11.43 -22.12
N GLY A 268 -10.10 11.21 -22.71
CA GLY A 268 -9.94 10.77 -24.09
C GLY A 268 -9.50 11.89 -25.04
N LEU A 269 -9.60 13.16 -24.61
CA LEU A 269 -9.18 14.33 -25.39
C LEU A 269 -8.32 15.28 -24.56
N TYR A 270 -8.72 15.54 -23.31
CA TYR A 270 -8.06 16.47 -22.41
C TYR A 270 -7.54 15.78 -21.17
N PHE A 271 -6.48 16.33 -20.63
CA PHE A 271 -5.95 15.96 -19.33
C PHE A 271 -6.53 16.88 -18.26
N TRP A 272 -7.01 16.32 -17.17
CA TRP A 272 -7.60 17.04 -16.05
C TRP A 272 -6.75 16.84 -14.82
N THR A 273 -6.48 17.91 -14.10
CA THR A 273 -5.82 17.87 -12.79
C THR A 273 -6.67 18.60 -11.76
N ALA A 274 -6.56 18.21 -10.51
CA ALA A 274 -7.23 18.91 -9.43
C ALA A 274 -6.29 19.08 -8.24
N ASP A 275 -6.49 20.19 -7.52
CA ASP A 275 -5.86 20.47 -6.23
C ASP A 275 -6.95 20.50 -5.14
N ALA A 276 -6.87 19.55 -4.23
CA ALA A 276 -7.86 19.37 -3.16
C ALA A 276 -7.86 20.52 -2.14
N ARG A 277 -6.76 21.25 -2.01
CA ARG A 277 -6.64 22.37 -1.04
C ARG A 277 -7.36 23.62 -1.52
N SER A 278 -7.14 24.00 -2.77
CA SER A 278 -7.79 25.17 -3.37
C SER A 278 -9.16 24.87 -3.95
N GLY A 279 -9.45 23.60 -4.24
CA GLY A 279 -10.62 23.18 -5.00
C GLY A 279 -10.53 23.55 -6.49
N ALA A 280 -9.34 23.78 -7.01
CA ALA A 280 -9.15 24.08 -8.44
C ALA A 280 -9.20 22.79 -9.27
N ILE A 281 -9.95 22.84 -10.37
CA ILE A 281 -10.01 21.81 -11.40
C ILE A 281 -9.45 22.43 -12.68
N VAL A 282 -8.37 21.89 -13.20
CA VAL A 282 -7.65 22.47 -14.34
C VAL A 282 -7.76 21.55 -15.55
N LYS A 283 -8.33 22.08 -16.63
CA LYS A 283 -8.34 21.45 -17.95
C LYS A 283 -7.04 21.75 -18.67
N ARG A 284 -6.36 20.73 -19.17
CA ARG A 284 -5.07 20.83 -19.83
C ARG A 284 -5.09 20.18 -21.22
N MET A 285 -4.29 20.70 -22.12
CA MET A 285 -4.03 20.03 -23.40
C MET A 285 -3.24 18.74 -23.13
N ALA A 286 -3.64 17.65 -23.76
CA ALA A 286 -2.96 16.36 -23.67
C ALA A 286 -1.69 16.37 -24.55
N SER A 287 -0.64 16.97 -24.06
CA SER A 287 0.70 17.03 -24.66
C SER A 287 1.74 16.78 -23.56
N ASP A 288 2.99 16.57 -23.93
CA ASP A 288 4.05 16.28 -22.94
C ASP A 288 4.25 17.42 -21.90
N ALA A 289 3.92 18.66 -22.24
CA ALA A 289 4.00 19.81 -21.33
C ALA A 289 2.73 20.03 -20.51
N LEU A 290 1.59 19.42 -20.86
CA LEU A 290 0.28 19.59 -20.23
C LEU A 290 -0.11 21.06 -19.98
N PRO A 291 -0.03 21.98 -21.00
CA PRO A 291 -0.35 23.37 -20.76
C PRO A 291 -1.81 23.54 -20.33
N GLU A 292 -2.02 24.49 -19.44
CA GLU A 292 -3.34 24.87 -18.95
C GLU A 292 -4.17 25.49 -20.07
N LEU A 293 -5.42 25.03 -20.18
CA LEU A 293 -6.42 25.62 -21.09
C LEU A 293 -7.44 26.45 -20.32
N LYS A 294 -7.89 25.94 -19.18
CA LYS A 294 -8.89 26.61 -18.36
C LYS A 294 -8.88 26.05 -16.95
N THR A 295 -9.08 26.91 -15.97
CA THR A 295 -9.30 26.55 -14.56
C THR A 295 -10.73 26.80 -14.16
N PHE A 296 -11.29 25.88 -13.40
CA PHE A 296 -12.64 25.90 -12.83
C PHE A 296 -12.56 25.73 -11.32
N ARG A 297 -13.58 26.22 -10.63
CA ARG A 297 -13.72 26.00 -9.21
C ARG A 297 -14.59 24.79 -8.93
N TYR A 298 -14.20 23.91 -8.03
CA TYR A 298 -15.01 22.80 -7.57
C TYR A 298 -16.32 23.32 -6.93
N PRO A 299 -17.51 22.88 -7.38
CA PRO A 299 -18.79 23.40 -6.91
C PRO A 299 -19.31 22.77 -5.63
N GLY A 300 -18.62 21.77 -5.07
CA GLY A 300 -18.99 21.09 -3.82
C GLY A 300 -18.44 21.80 -2.57
N GLN A 301 -18.39 21.05 -1.47
CA GLN A 301 -17.86 21.58 -0.19
C GLN A 301 -16.37 21.32 -0.03
N LYS A 302 -15.93 20.08 -0.27
CA LYS A 302 -14.53 19.69 -0.09
C LYS A 302 -14.16 18.63 -1.14
N LEU A 303 -13.27 19.00 -2.05
CA LEU A 303 -12.70 18.05 -2.99
C LEU A 303 -11.69 17.17 -2.26
N SER A 304 -11.74 15.84 -2.41
CA SER A 304 -10.72 14.93 -1.90
C SER A 304 -10.07 14.07 -2.98
N ALA A 305 -10.81 13.71 -4.01
CA ALA A 305 -10.32 12.99 -5.17
C ALA A 305 -11.17 13.29 -6.39
N LEU A 306 -10.57 13.23 -7.58
CA LEU A 306 -11.25 13.48 -8.85
C LEU A 306 -10.89 12.40 -9.87
N THR A 307 -11.86 12.00 -10.69
CA THR A 307 -11.63 11.19 -11.89
C THR A 307 -12.57 11.64 -13.01
N CYS A 308 -12.33 11.17 -14.21
CA CYS A 308 -13.19 11.44 -15.36
C CYS A 308 -13.41 10.18 -16.22
N ASP A 309 -14.51 10.19 -16.94
CA ASP A 309 -14.74 9.35 -18.10
C ASP A 309 -14.93 10.25 -19.34
N LYS A 310 -15.39 9.67 -20.46
CA LYS A 310 -15.61 10.44 -21.70
C LYS A 310 -16.81 11.40 -21.63
N ARG A 311 -17.58 11.43 -20.55
CA ARG A 311 -18.85 12.16 -20.43
C ARG A 311 -18.89 13.06 -19.21
N PHE A 312 -18.26 12.66 -18.10
CA PHE A 312 -18.45 13.28 -16.81
C PHE A 312 -17.15 13.37 -16.03
N LEU A 313 -17.10 14.34 -15.13
CA LEU A 313 -16.17 14.39 -14.02
C LEU A 313 -16.85 13.85 -12.76
N TRP A 314 -16.10 13.12 -11.96
CA TRP A 314 -16.54 12.54 -10.70
C TRP A 314 -15.62 12.98 -9.58
N ALA A 315 -16.17 13.46 -8.49
CA ALA A 315 -15.41 13.89 -7.32
C ALA A 315 -15.92 13.22 -6.05
N ALA A 316 -14.99 12.80 -5.19
CA ALA A 316 -15.30 12.44 -3.82
C ALA A 316 -15.33 13.70 -2.95
N ASP A 317 -16.41 13.90 -2.22
CA ASP A 317 -16.61 15.07 -1.34
C ASP A 317 -16.94 14.61 0.08
N PRO A 318 -15.96 14.61 1.00
CA PRO A 318 -16.22 14.26 2.40
C PRO A 318 -17.07 15.28 3.16
N GLY A 319 -17.13 16.53 2.71
CA GLY A 319 -18.01 17.55 3.30
C GLY A 319 -19.49 17.25 3.01
N LEU A 320 -19.80 16.87 1.78
CA LEU A 320 -21.13 16.42 1.37
C LEU A 320 -21.41 14.95 1.68
N LYS A 321 -20.38 14.18 2.06
CA LYS A 321 -20.44 12.71 2.21
C LYS A 321 -20.94 12.01 0.95
N ALA A 322 -20.53 12.49 -0.21
CA ALA A 322 -21.09 12.10 -1.48
C ALA A 322 -20.04 11.93 -2.58
N LEU A 323 -20.42 11.15 -3.60
CA LEU A 323 -19.83 11.19 -4.92
C LEU A 323 -20.59 12.22 -5.73
N VAL A 324 -19.89 13.22 -6.25
CA VAL A 324 -20.45 14.33 -7.04
C VAL A 324 -20.16 14.09 -8.51
N LYS A 325 -21.19 14.09 -9.34
CA LYS A 325 -21.12 14.00 -10.79
C LYS A 325 -21.21 15.39 -11.39
N MET A 326 -20.27 15.75 -12.25
CA MET A 326 -20.16 17.08 -12.87
C MET A 326 -20.08 16.96 -14.40
N SER A 327 -20.42 18.03 -15.09
CA SER A 327 -20.27 18.12 -16.55
C SER A 327 -18.79 18.30 -16.94
N LEU A 328 -18.34 17.63 -18.02
CA LEU A 328 -17.02 17.90 -18.63
C LEU A 328 -16.95 19.28 -19.30
N ASP A 329 -18.06 19.77 -19.87
CA ASP A 329 -18.09 21.07 -20.54
C ASP A 329 -18.08 22.23 -19.53
N ASN A 330 -18.72 22.02 -18.39
CA ASN A 330 -18.75 22.97 -17.29
C ASN A 330 -18.63 22.24 -15.95
N PRO A 331 -17.41 22.02 -15.44
CA PRO A 331 -17.16 21.36 -14.15
C PRO A 331 -17.80 22.04 -12.93
N GLU A 332 -18.21 23.29 -13.03
CA GLU A 332 -18.92 24.02 -11.97
C GLU A 332 -20.40 23.63 -11.90
N LEU A 333 -20.90 22.87 -12.88
CA LEU A 333 -22.28 22.36 -12.90
C LEU A 333 -22.35 20.96 -12.30
N ILE A 334 -22.94 20.83 -11.12
CA ILE A 334 -23.28 19.54 -10.51
C ILE A 334 -24.48 18.95 -11.23
N ILE A 335 -24.33 17.75 -11.76
CA ILE A 335 -25.40 16.99 -12.39
C ILE A 335 -26.15 16.17 -11.34
N SER A 336 -25.42 15.48 -10.47
CA SER A 336 -26.02 14.69 -9.39
C SER A 336 -25.05 14.53 -8.21
N LYS A 337 -25.64 14.21 -7.05
CA LYS A 337 -24.91 13.85 -5.81
C LYS A 337 -25.43 12.50 -5.36
N THR A 338 -24.51 11.55 -5.14
CA THR A 338 -24.86 10.22 -4.63
C THR A 338 -24.20 10.02 -3.29
N GLU A 339 -24.98 9.78 -2.26
CA GLU A 339 -24.50 9.54 -0.92
C GLU A 339 -23.53 8.36 -0.89
N LEU A 340 -22.42 8.52 -0.16
CA LEU A 340 -21.43 7.49 0.12
C LEU A 340 -21.54 7.07 1.58
N PRO A 341 -22.26 5.97 1.89
CA PRO A 341 -22.38 5.48 3.26
C PRO A 341 -21.03 5.15 3.92
N GLU A 342 -19.99 4.95 3.12
CA GLU A 342 -18.64 4.70 3.58
C GLU A 342 -18.08 5.86 4.40
N TYR A 343 -18.52 7.09 4.15
CA TYR A 343 -18.19 8.27 4.96
C TYR A 343 -18.87 8.28 6.36
N ALA A 344 -19.64 7.24 6.71
CA ALA A 344 -20.01 6.99 8.10
C ALA A 344 -18.77 6.69 8.97
N SER A 345 -17.71 6.11 8.40
CA SER A 345 -16.39 6.06 9.04
C SER A 345 -15.80 7.47 9.11
N LYS A 346 -15.56 7.97 10.33
CA LYS A 346 -14.95 9.28 10.54
C LYS A 346 -13.48 9.34 10.13
N THR A 347 -12.86 8.19 9.95
CA THR A 347 -11.44 8.02 9.61
C THR A 347 -11.21 7.82 8.12
N LEU A 348 -12.26 7.52 7.35
CA LEU A 348 -12.11 7.28 5.92
C LEU A 348 -11.82 8.59 5.17
N ASN A 349 -10.69 8.64 4.51
CA ASN A 349 -10.28 9.67 3.57
C ASN A 349 -10.10 9.04 2.17
N ILE A 350 -11.04 9.29 1.26
CA ILE A 350 -10.93 8.82 -0.13
C ILE A 350 -9.95 9.75 -0.84
N THR A 351 -8.87 9.19 -1.37
CA THR A 351 -7.75 9.91 -1.98
C THR A 351 -7.59 9.64 -3.47
N ALA A 352 -8.24 8.58 -3.99
CA ALA A 352 -8.18 8.24 -5.40
C ALA A 352 -9.50 7.68 -5.92
N LEU A 353 -9.82 8.02 -7.16
CA LEU A 353 -10.98 7.55 -7.90
C LEU A 353 -10.57 7.04 -9.27
N ALA A 354 -11.34 6.09 -9.81
CA ALA A 354 -11.28 5.71 -11.22
C ALA A 354 -12.68 5.31 -11.73
N SER A 355 -13.01 5.69 -12.95
CA SER A 355 -14.22 5.23 -13.64
C SER A 355 -13.84 4.16 -14.67
N ALA A 356 -14.42 2.96 -14.56
CA ALA A 356 -14.19 1.89 -15.50
C ALA A 356 -15.30 0.84 -15.48
N GLY A 357 -15.74 0.40 -16.65
CA GLY A 357 -16.68 -0.71 -16.80
C GLY A 357 -18.05 -0.46 -16.14
N GLY A 358 -18.55 0.78 -16.17
CA GLY A 358 -19.80 1.18 -15.53
C GLY A 358 -19.75 1.15 -14.00
N LYS A 359 -18.54 1.20 -13.43
CA LYS A 359 -18.30 1.28 -12.00
C LYS A 359 -17.37 2.44 -11.67
N ILE A 360 -17.59 3.03 -10.51
CA ILE A 360 -16.64 3.93 -9.88
C ILE A 360 -15.87 3.14 -8.82
N TRP A 361 -14.57 3.22 -8.89
CA TRP A 361 -13.62 2.63 -7.99
C TRP A 361 -13.05 3.70 -7.08
N PHE A 362 -12.84 3.34 -5.85
CA PHE A 362 -12.37 4.22 -4.79
C PHE A 362 -11.16 3.60 -4.11
N ALA A 363 -10.19 4.42 -3.75
CA ALA A 363 -9.15 4.03 -2.81
C ALA A 363 -8.93 5.16 -1.80
N GLY A 364 -8.54 4.81 -0.58
CA GLY A 364 -8.34 5.77 0.48
C GLY A 364 -7.73 5.13 1.73
N ASP A 365 -7.47 5.98 2.71
CA ASP A 365 -7.01 5.61 4.04
C ASP A 365 -8.20 5.58 5.01
N ASP A 366 -8.34 4.52 5.78
CA ASP A 366 -9.33 4.38 6.85
C ASP A 366 -8.61 4.16 8.20
N GLY A 367 -8.14 5.26 8.79
CA GLY A 367 -7.46 5.24 10.09
C GLY A 367 -6.11 4.50 10.06
N GLY A 368 -5.28 4.74 9.04
CA GLY A 368 -3.98 4.10 8.86
C GLY A 368 -4.06 2.73 8.20
N ARG A 369 -5.20 2.38 7.62
CA ARG A 369 -5.40 1.16 6.83
C ARG A 369 -5.88 1.52 5.44
N GLY A 370 -5.16 1.08 4.42
CA GLY A 370 -5.60 1.28 3.06
C GLY A 370 -6.85 0.46 2.74
N LEU A 371 -7.75 1.09 2.02
CA LEU A 371 -9.01 0.51 1.60
C LEU A 371 -9.27 0.83 0.14
N ALA A 372 -9.65 -0.17 -0.65
CA ALA A 372 -10.26 0.03 -1.96
C ALA A 372 -11.67 -0.54 -1.96
N PHE A 373 -12.56 0.06 -2.72
CA PHE A 373 -13.91 -0.44 -2.95
C PHE A 373 -14.45 0.04 -4.29
N ARG A 374 -15.55 -0.56 -4.73
CA ARG A 374 -16.19 -0.19 -5.99
C ARG A 374 -17.71 -0.15 -5.85
N LYS A 375 -18.33 0.70 -6.63
CA LYS A 375 -19.80 0.83 -6.74
C LYS A 375 -20.21 0.92 -8.19
N ASN A 376 -21.44 0.55 -8.50
CA ASN A 376 -22.01 0.82 -9.81
C ASN A 376 -22.08 2.34 -10.03
N GLU A 377 -21.81 2.76 -11.26
CA GLU A 377 -21.97 4.16 -11.65
C GLU A 377 -23.41 4.61 -11.40
N PRO A 378 -23.63 5.71 -10.69
CA PRO A 378 -24.98 6.26 -10.50
C PRO A 378 -25.59 6.67 -11.85
N LYS A 379 -26.84 6.30 -12.04
CA LYS A 379 -27.62 6.61 -13.25
C LYS A 379 -27.86 8.10 -13.42
#